data_5c01cfb93e53cf2a2913c6dcf341f503
#
_entry.id   5c01cfb93e53cf2a2913c6dcf341f503
#
_cell.length_a   1.000
_cell.length_b   1.000
_cell.length_c   1.000
_cell.angle_alpha   90.00
_cell.angle_beta   90.00
_cell.angle_gamma   90.00
#
_symmetry.space_group_name_H-M   'P 1'
#
loop_
_entity.id
_entity.type
_entity.pdbx_description
1 polymer ?
#
loop_
_entity_poly.entity_id
_entity_poly.type
_entity_poly.pdbx_seq_one_letter_code
_entity_poly.pdbx_strand_id
1 'polypeptide(L)'
;MALSEQGILQRLMSQRDRISAAAWLVVRDAHIAEDIFQNVALKALAKEVAFDSDGALMSWAFITARREGIDWLRRQKNAPVSLDETILELLEASRRGVPGVTGATPPTNA
;
A
#
# COMPACT_ATOMS: atom_id res chain seq x y z
N MET A 1 -3.70 19.48 17.71
CA MET A 1 -2.26 19.74 17.62
C MET A 1 -1.59 18.66 16.79
N ALA A 2 -0.77 19.07 15.86
CA ALA A 2 -0.15 18.11 14.95
C ALA A 2 0.95 17.31 15.66
N LEU A 3 1.14 16.09 15.21
CA LEU A 3 2.21 15.27 15.72
C LEU A 3 3.57 15.82 15.29
N SER A 4 4.56 15.72 16.17
CA SER A 4 5.91 16.12 15.85
C SER A 4 6.56 15.11 14.90
N GLU A 5 7.67 15.50 14.28
CA GLU A 5 8.43 14.56 13.45
C GLU A 5 8.84 13.34 14.22
N GLN A 6 9.33 13.54 15.43
CA GLN A 6 9.75 12.42 16.25
C GLN A 6 8.57 11.53 16.60
N GLY A 7 7.44 12.13 16.91
CA GLY A 7 6.23 11.37 17.18
C GLY A 7 5.76 10.57 15.98
N ILE A 8 5.81 11.17 14.81
CA ILE A 8 5.43 10.47 13.57
C ILE A 8 6.34 9.27 13.35
N LEU A 9 7.64 9.49 13.43
CA LEU A 9 8.59 8.42 13.18
C LEU A 9 8.42 7.28 14.19
N GLN A 10 8.24 7.63 15.45
CA GLN A 10 8.09 6.65 16.50
C GLN A 10 6.87 5.76 16.26
N ARG A 11 5.78 6.37 15.85
CA ARG A 11 4.56 5.62 15.60
C ARG A 11 4.67 4.76 14.35
N LEU A 12 5.28 5.28 13.31
CA LEU A 12 5.49 4.50 12.10
C LEU A 12 6.37 3.29 12.38
N MET A 13 7.45 3.48 13.14
CA MET A 13 8.35 2.38 13.46
C MET A 13 7.66 1.33 14.30
N SER A 14 6.78 1.72 15.21
CA SER A 14 6.05 0.76 16.03
C SER A 14 5.07 -0.06 15.23
N GLN A 15 4.65 0.43 14.06
CA GLN A 15 3.71 -0.26 13.18
C GLN A 15 4.38 -0.72 11.89
N ARG A 16 5.70 -0.74 11.88
CA ARG A 16 6.47 -1.02 10.67
C ARG A 16 6.04 -2.31 9.99
N ASP A 17 5.91 -3.38 10.77
CA ASP A 17 5.58 -4.68 10.19
C ASP A 17 4.21 -4.68 9.53
N ARG A 18 3.26 -3.98 10.13
CA ARG A 18 1.91 -3.95 9.60
C ARG A 18 1.84 -3.11 8.34
N ILE A 19 2.55 -2.00 8.31
CA ILE A 19 2.58 -1.14 7.12
C ILE A 19 3.28 -1.87 5.98
N SER A 20 4.42 -2.50 6.26
CA SER A 20 5.11 -3.30 5.26
C SER A 20 4.25 -4.46 4.77
N ALA A 21 3.50 -5.08 5.67
CA ALA A 21 2.62 -6.17 5.27
C ALA A 21 1.54 -5.69 4.31
N ALA A 22 1.00 -4.50 4.54
CA ALA A 22 0.00 -3.94 3.64
C ALA A 22 0.57 -3.77 2.23
N ALA A 23 1.81 -3.30 2.14
CA ALA A 23 2.48 -3.18 0.85
C ALA A 23 2.76 -4.55 0.25
N TRP A 24 3.22 -5.49 1.08
CA TRP A 24 3.56 -6.83 0.62
C TRP A 24 2.36 -7.56 0.03
N LEU A 25 1.19 -7.37 0.61
CA LEU A 25 -0.01 -8.00 0.08
C LEU A 25 -0.27 -7.60 -1.37
N VAL A 26 0.19 -6.42 -1.75
CA VAL A 26 0.02 -5.93 -3.11
C VAL A 26 1.17 -6.39 -4.00
N VAL A 27 2.41 -6.15 -3.59
CA VAL A 27 3.56 -6.35 -4.48
C VAL A 27 4.15 -7.75 -4.41
N ARG A 28 3.93 -8.45 -3.30
CA ARG A 28 4.43 -9.82 -3.09
C ARG A 28 5.93 -9.92 -3.19
N ASP A 29 6.63 -8.89 -2.75
CA ASP A 29 8.08 -8.83 -2.77
C ASP A 29 8.52 -8.10 -1.51
N ALA A 30 9.30 -8.78 -0.66
CA ALA A 30 9.66 -8.24 0.63
C ALA A 30 10.55 -7.01 0.51
N HIS A 31 11.46 -6.99 -0.47
CA HIS A 31 12.34 -5.83 -0.66
C HIS A 31 11.55 -4.62 -1.11
N ILE A 32 10.63 -4.82 -2.02
CA ILE A 32 9.81 -3.72 -2.52
C ILE A 32 8.89 -3.21 -1.41
N ALA A 33 8.34 -4.12 -0.61
CA ALA A 33 7.48 -3.72 0.51
C ALA A 33 8.28 -2.87 1.51
N GLU A 34 9.53 -3.22 1.76
CA GLU A 34 10.38 -2.45 2.66
C GLU A 34 10.68 -1.07 2.08
N ASP A 35 10.96 -1.01 0.78
CA ASP A 35 11.18 0.27 0.11
C ASP A 35 9.94 1.15 0.20
N ILE A 36 8.77 0.54 0.06
CA ILE A 36 7.51 1.26 0.17
C ILE A 36 7.34 1.82 1.58
N PHE A 37 7.67 1.03 2.61
CA PHE A 37 7.61 1.53 3.96
C PHE A 37 8.50 2.77 4.14
N GLN A 38 9.72 2.71 3.61
CA GLN A 38 10.63 3.84 3.70
C GLN A 38 10.06 5.07 3.00
N ASN A 39 9.44 4.87 1.83
CA ASN A 39 8.81 5.97 1.11
C ASN A 39 7.67 6.57 1.90
N VAL A 40 6.86 5.73 2.53
CA VAL A 40 5.76 6.21 3.38
C VAL A 40 6.31 7.06 4.51
N ALA A 41 7.38 6.58 5.15
CA ALA A 41 7.99 7.33 6.26
C ALA A 41 8.53 8.67 5.78
N LEU A 42 9.21 8.69 4.64
CA LEU A 42 9.76 9.92 4.10
C LEU A 42 8.64 10.92 3.77
N LYS A 43 7.55 10.45 3.18
CA LYS A 43 6.43 11.31 2.85
C LYS A 43 5.78 11.87 4.10
N ALA A 44 5.65 11.05 5.14
CA ALA A 44 5.06 11.50 6.39
C ALA A 44 5.91 12.59 7.04
N LEU A 45 7.23 12.47 6.93
CA LEU A 45 8.15 13.42 7.55
C LEU A 45 8.40 14.67 6.71
N ALA A 46 7.97 14.66 5.46
CA ALA A 46 8.21 15.79 4.56
C ALA A 46 7.32 17.00 4.86
N LYS A 47 6.42 16.87 5.85
CA LYS A 47 5.56 17.96 6.30
C LYS A 47 4.55 18.42 5.26
N GLU A 48 4.32 17.59 4.27
CA GLU A 48 3.29 17.88 3.28
C GLU A 48 1.90 17.57 3.83
N VAL A 49 1.85 16.75 4.86
CA VAL A 49 0.60 16.35 5.49
C VAL A 49 0.74 16.55 6.99
N ALA A 50 -0.26 17.15 7.61
CA ALA A 50 -0.29 17.31 9.05
C ALA A 50 -1.18 16.21 9.64
N PHE A 51 -0.69 15.55 10.68
CA PHE A 51 -1.44 14.49 11.33
C PHE A 51 -1.77 14.92 12.75
N ASP A 52 -3.06 14.90 13.08
CA ASP A 52 -3.52 15.34 14.40
C ASP A 52 -3.60 14.19 15.40
N SER A 53 -3.52 12.96 14.94
CA SER A 53 -3.67 11.81 15.81
C SER A 53 -2.99 10.60 15.23
N ASP A 54 -2.78 9.59 16.08
CA ASP A 54 -2.30 8.29 15.66
C ASP A 54 -3.18 7.69 14.59
N GLY A 55 -4.48 7.76 14.80
CA GLY A 55 -5.42 7.17 13.85
C GLY A 55 -5.30 7.79 12.47
N ALA A 56 -5.18 9.10 12.42
CA ALA A 56 -5.04 9.79 11.14
C ALA A 56 -3.74 9.38 10.44
N LEU A 57 -2.65 9.30 11.20
CA LEU A 57 -1.37 8.90 10.64
C LEU A 57 -1.42 7.46 10.12
N MET A 58 -1.96 6.55 10.93
CA MET A 58 -2.00 5.15 10.54
C MET A 58 -2.89 4.93 9.32
N SER A 59 -4.05 5.57 9.30
CA SER A 59 -4.95 5.46 8.17
C SER A 59 -4.27 5.93 6.89
N TRP A 60 -3.61 7.07 6.96
CA TRP A 60 -2.87 7.61 5.82
C TRP A 60 -1.74 6.68 5.41
N ALA A 61 -1.01 6.13 6.38
CA ALA A 61 0.14 5.28 6.09
C ALA A 61 -0.28 4.00 5.37
N PHE A 62 -1.35 3.36 5.84
CA PHE A 62 -1.82 2.14 5.20
C PHE A 62 -2.33 2.40 3.80
N ILE A 63 -3.08 3.47 3.61
CA ILE A 63 -3.58 3.82 2.28
C ILE A 63 -2.42 4.15 1.35
N THR A 64 -1.46 4.91 1.84
CA THR A 64 -0.31 5.30 1.04
C THR A 64 0.53 4.10 0.65
N ALA A 65 0.77 3.19 1.60
CA ALA A 65 1.54 1.98 1.32
C ALA A 65 0.88 1.15 0.22
N ARG A 66 -0.42 1.01 0.30
CA ARG A 66 -1.15 0.26 -0.71
C ARG A 66 -1.08 0.93 -2.07
N ARG A 67 -1.25 2.25 -2.11
CA ARG A 67 -1.15 3.01 -3.36
C ARG A 67 0.23 2.90 -3.97
N GLU A 68 1.26 2.99 -3.15
CA GLU A 68 2.63 2.83 -3.63
C GLU A 68 2.83 1.46 -4.24
N GLY A 69 2.26 0.44 -3.62
CA GLY A 69 2.34 -0.91 -4.15
C GLY A 69 1.64 -1.04 -5.49
N ILE A 70 0.44 -0.48 -5.60
CA ILE A 70 -0.31 -0.52 -6.85
C ILE A 70 0.45 0.23 -7.93
N ASP A 71 1.01 1.39 -7.60
CA ASP A 71 1.80 2.14 -8.56
C ASP A 71 3.01 1.37 -9.03
N TRP A 72 3.67 0.68 -8.10
CA TRP A 72 4.81 -0.15 -8.46
C TRP A 72 4.42 -1.24 -9.46
N LEU A 73 3.29 -1.91 -9.20
CA LEU A 73 2.79 -2.93 -10.12
C LEU A 73 2.48 -2.34 -11.50
N ARG A 74 1.90 -1.16 -11.52
CA ARG A 74 1.59 -0.50 -12.79
C ARG A 74 2.84 -0.18 -13.58
N ARG A 75 3.91 0.20 -12.90
CA ARG A 75 5.16 0.44 -13.60
C ARG A 75 5.76 -0.86 -14.14
N GLN A 76 5.60 -1.95 -13.41
CA GLN A 76 6.04 -3.25 -13.88
C GLN A 76 5.25 -3.73 -15.09
N LYS A 77 4.04 -3.24 -15.20
CA LYS A 77 3.17 -3.58 -16.32
C LYS A 77 3.74 -3.13 -17.66
N ASN A 78 4.65 -2.19 -17.66
CA ASN A 78 5.33 -1.78 -18.89
C ASN A 78 6.27 -2.86 -19.41
N ALA A 79 6.63 -3.82 -18.56
CA ALA A 79 7.30 -5.01 -19.03
C ALA A 79 6.29 -5.81 -19.85
N PRO A 80 6.76 -6.72 -20.71
CA PRO A 80 5.87 -7.40 -21.65
C PRO A 80 4.99 -8.49 -21.01
N VAL A 81 4.52 -8.27 -19.82
CA VAL A 81 3.71 -9.29 -19.11
C VAL A 81 2.32 -8.74 -18.90
N SER A 82 1.43 -9.10 -19.81
CA SER A 82 0.06 -8.62 -19.71
C SER A 82 -0.70 -9.21 -18.52
N LEU A 83 -0.19 -10.29 -17.97
CA LEU A 83 -0.80 -10.90 -16.81
C LEU A 83 -0.87 -9.94 -15.63
N ASP A 84 0.06 -9.01 -15.57
CA ASP A 84 0.12 -8.06 -14.48
C ASP A 84 -1.12 -7.18 -14.41
N GLU A 85 -1.68 -6.86 -15.57
CA GLU A 85 -2.87 -6.02 -15.60
C GLU A 85 -4.05 -6.73 -14.95
N THR A 86 -4.23 -8.00 -15.26
CA THR A 86 -5.30 -8.78 -14.66
C THR A 86 -5.13 -8.88 -13.16
N ILE A 87 -3.90 -9.13 -12.72
CA ILE A 87 -3.62 -9.23 -11.29
C ILE A 87 -3.92 -7.90 -10.60
N LEU A 88 -3.52 -6.79 -11.21
CA LEU A 88 -3.76 -5.48 -10.66
C LEU A 88 -5.25 -5.20 -10.51
N GLU A 89 -6.04 -5.55 -11.52
CA GLU A 89 -7.48 -5.36 -11.47
C GLU A 89 -8.11 -6.17 -10.36
N LEU A 90 -7.66 -7.41 -10.18
CA LEU A 90 -8.18 -8.25 -9.11
C LEU A 90 -7.86 -7.68 -7.75
N LEU A 91 -6.65 -7.17 -7.58
CA LEU A 91 -6.25 -6.56 -6.31
C LEU A 91 -7.06 -5.33 -6.00
N GLU A 92 -7.31 -4.48 -7.00
CA GLU A 92 -8.11 -3.29 -6.80
C GLU A 92 -9.55 -3.63 -6.48
N ALA A 93 -10.11 -4.62 -7.17
CA ALA A 93 -11.48 -5.05 -6.90
C ALA A 93 -11.60 -5.64 -5.50
N SER A 94 -10.61 -6.44 -5.10
CA SER A 94 -10.61 -7.03 -3.77
C SER A 94 -10.57 -5.96 -2.69
N ARG A 95 -9.77 -4.92 -2.93
CA ARG A 95 -9.67 -3.82 -1.99
C ARG A 95 -11.00 -3.10 -1.80
N ARG A 96 -11.79 -3.04 -2.88
CA ARG A 96 -13.10 -2.41 -2.81
C ARG A 96 -14.14 -3.33 -2.15
N GLY A 97 -13.77 -4.55 -1.86
CA GLY A 97 -14.69 -5.47 -1.22
C GLY A 97 -15.78 -5.97 -2.13
N VAL A 98 -15.48 -6.16 -3.39
CA VAL A 98 -16.46 -6.65 -4.36
C VAL A 98 -16.59 -8.15 -4.20
N PRO A 99 -17.72 -8.64 -3.70
CA PRO A 99 -17.83 -10.08 -3.39
C PRO A 99 -17.79 -10.96 -4.62
N GLY A 100 -18.31 -10.50 -5.71
CA GLY A 100 -18.37 -11.29 -6.91
C GLY A 100 -17.00 -11.66 -7.44
N VAL A 101 -16.02 -10.86 -7.15
CA VAL A 101 -14.67 -11.13 -7.62
C VAL A 101 -14.11 -12.37 -6.94
N THR A 102 -14.36 -12.49 -5.66
CA THR A 102 -13.80 -13.61 -4.93
C THR A 102 -14.42 -14.94 -5.34
N GLY A 103 -15.68 -14.91 -5.65
CA GLY A 103 -16.32 -16.15 -6.01
C GLY A 103 -16.05 -16.54 -7.40
N ALA A 104 -15.95 -15.66 -8.09
CA ALA A 104 -15.91 -16.00 -9.41
C ALA A 104 -14.66 -16.40 -9.90
N THR A 105 -14.80 -16.40 -9.87
CA THR A 105 -14.28 -16.63 -10.59
C THR A 105 -13.76 -16.76 -11.25
N PRO A 106 -13.52 -16.96 -11.30
CA PRO A 106 -12.91 -16.96 -12.07
C PRO A 106 -13.13 -17.09 -13.23
N PRO A 107 -13.44 -16.85 -13.54
CA PRO A 107 -13.59 -16.95 -14.58
C PRO A 107 -12.97 -17.07 -15.45
N THR A 108 -12.85 -17.19 -15.34
CA THR A 108 -12.46 -17.26 -15.88
C THR A 108 -12.12 -17.27 -16.63
N ASN A 109 -11.96 -17.31 -16.89
CA ASN A 109 -11.64 -17.33 -17.65
C ASN A 109 -11.77 -17.71 -18.29
N ALA A 110 -11.99 -17.95 -18.06
CA ALA A 110 -12.07 -18.36 -18.64
C ALA A 110 -12.14 -18.39 -19.10
#